data_00c015b6101e5b2b11a4b193bd6d6ca9
#
_entry.id   00c015b6101e5b2b11a4b193bd6d6ca9
#
_cell.length_a   1.000
_cell.length_b   1.000
_cell.length_c   1.000
_cell.angle_alpha   90.00
_cell.angle_beta   90.00
_cell.angle_gamma   90.00
#
_symmetry.space_group_name_H-M   'P 1'
#
loop_
_entity.id
_entity.type
_entity.pdbx_description
1 polymer ?
#
loop_
_entity_poly.entity_id
_entity_poly.type
_entity_poly.pdbx_seq_one_letter_code
_entity_poly.pdbx_strand_id
1 'polypeptide(L)'
;LPEKILETACAFLNSKGGTIILGQTREMRQKNSTRKLQDDLLIIEKLLKCEFPKFVQNLKCFVEYLQGIRFVKIEVAKSSEDAFYNDEFYIRTKYGNAVDWAKTFG
;
A
#
# COMPACT_ATOMS: atom_id res chain seq x y z
N LEU A 1 8.70 4.42 2.06
CA LEU A 1 8.32 5.17 3.24
C LEU A 1 6.81 5.05 3.46
N PRO A 2 6.36 5.05 4.74
CA PRO A 2 4.97 4.75 5.05
C PRO A 2 3.96 5.66 4.37
N GLU A 3 4.25 6.95 4.30
CA GLU A 3 3.34 7.91 3.68
C GLU A 3 3.08 7.60 2.22
N LYS A 4 4.11 7.23 1.48
CA LYS A 4 3.97 6.89 0.06
C LYS A 4 3.15 5.63 -0.14
N ILE A 5 3.30 4.66 0.75
CA ILE A 5 2.51 3.43 0.73
C ILE A 5 1.03 3.76 0.94
N LEU A 6 0.75 4.61 1.93
CA LEU A 6 -0.63 5.00 2.25
C LEU A 6 -1.28 5.81 1.13
N GLU A 7 -0.55 6.75 0.53
CA GLU A 7 -1.02 7.49 -0.62
C GLU A 7 -1.34 6.57 -1.81
N THR A 8 -0.44 5.62 -2.07
CA THR A 8 -0.61 4.69 -3.19
C THR A 8 -1.79 3.76 -2.94
N ALA A 9 -1.94 3.26 -1.71
CA ALA A 9 -3.09 2.43 -1.35
C ALA A 9 -4.39 3.21 -1.54
N CYS A 10 -4.44 4.46 -1.09
CA CYS A 10 -5.59 5.33 -1.28
C CYS A 10 -5.91 5.50 -2.77
N ALA A 11 -4.89 5.81 -3.56
CA ALA A 11 -5.04 6.00 -5.00
C ALA A 11 -5.59 4.74 -5.69
N PHE A 12 -5.11 3.56 -5.28
CA PHE A 12 -5.59 2.30 -5.83
C PHE A 12 -7.04 2.02 -5.43
N LEU A 13 -7.42 2.31 -4.19
CA LEU A 13 -8.80 2.16 -3.73
C LEU A 13 -9.75 3.00 -4.59
N ASN A 14 -9.34 4.19 -4.98
CA ASN A 14 -10.15 5.14 -5.74
C ASN A 14 -10.07 4.93 -7.25
N SER A 15 -9.20 4.07 -7.72
CA SER A 15 -8.99 3.87 -9.15
C SER A 15 -9.36 2.44 -9.56
N LYS A 16 -8.41 1.65 -10.03
CA LYS A 16 -8.68 0.29 -10.53
C LYS A 16 -8.15 -0.80 -9.60
N GLY A 17 -7.75 -0.42 -8.38
CA GLY A 17 -6.98 -1.31 -7.54
C GLY A 17 -5.55 -1.40 -8.02
N GLY A 18 -4.78 -2.28 -7.42
CA GLY A 18 -3.39 -2.46 -7.82
C GLY A 18 -2.59 -3.23 -6.79
N THR A 19 -1.31 -3.35 -7.06
CA THR A 19 -0.39 -4.09 -6.21
C THR A 19 0.79 -3.20 -5.84
N ILE A 20 1.14 -3.20 -4.55
CA ILE A 20 2.31 -2.50 -4.05
C ILE A 20 3.30 -3.56 -3.60
N ILE A 21 4.54 -3.46 -4.07
CA ILE A 21 5.59 -4.39 -3.72
C ILE A 21 6.67 -3.64 -2.95
N LEU A 22 6.98 -4.13 -1.76
CA LEU A 22 8.04 -3.59 -0.92
C LEU A 22 9.16 -4.62 -0.91
N GLY A 23 10.17 -4.36 -1.73
CA GLY A 23 11.28 -5.29 -1.91
C GLY A 23 12.27 -5.23 -0.77
N GLN A 24 13.04 -6.31 -0.64
CA GLN A 24 14.20 -6.31 0.21
C GLN A 24 15.33 -5.54 -0.47
N THR A 25 16.02 -4.70 0.27
CA THR A 25 17.23 -4.08 -0.22
C THR A 25 18.33 -5.16 -0.31
N ARG A 26 19.37 -4.86 -1.07
CA ARG A 26 20.53 -5.74 -1.18
C ARG A 26 21.13 -6.04 0.20
N GLU A 27 21.19 -5.01 1.02
CA GLU A 27 21.71 -5.11 2.39
C GLU A 27 20.85 -6.06 3.24
N MET A 28 19.54 -5.94 3.14
CA MET A 28 18.62 -6.81 3.88
C MET A 28 18.75 -8.26 3.46
N ARG A 29 18.96 -8.52 2.16
CA ARG A 29 19.18 -9.88 1.67
C ARG A 29 20.44 -10.50 2.23
N GLN A 30 21.52 -9.71 2.29
CA GLN A 30 22.80 -10.16 2.84
C GLN A 30 22.72 -10.55 4.30
N LYS A 31 21.87 -9.85 5.04
CA LYS A 31 21.69 -10.11 6.49
C LYS A 31 20.64 -11.17 6.78
N ASN A 32 20.07 -11.77 5.75
CA ASN A 32 19.04 -12.82 5.86
C ASN A 32 17.93 -12.43 6.83
N SER A 33 17.35 -11.26 6.64
CA SER A 33 16.44 -10.66 7.61
C SER A 33 14.97 -11.01 7.38
N THR A 34 14.65 -12.31 7.42
CA THR A 34 13.26 -12.78 7.40
C THR A 34 12.44 -12.14 8.51
N ARG A 35 13.06 -12.00 9.70
CA ARG A 35 12.42 -11.38 10.86
C ARG A 35 12.05 -9.93 10.60
N LYS A 36 12.95 -9.18 9.96
CA LYS A 36 12.66 -7.79 9.62
C LYS A 36 11.49 -7.67 8.66
N LEU A 37 11.41 -8.57 7.69
CA LEU A 37 10.32 -8.57 6.73
C LEU A 37 8.97 -8.87 7.42
N GLN A 38 8.96 -9.79 8.37
CA GLN A 38 7.77 -10.09 9.17
C GLN A 38 7.36 -8.89 10.01
N ASP A 39 8.32 -8.22 10.62
CA ASP A 39 8.07 -7.01 11.42
C ASP A 39 7.50 -5.90 10.52
N ASP A 40 8.07 -5.70 9.35
CA ASP A 40 7.59 -4.72 8.38
C ASP A 40 6.16 -5.03 7.94
N LEU A 41 5.85 -6.30 7.71
CA LEU A 41 4.50 -6.73 7.35
C LEU A 41 3.49 -6.33 8.43
N LEU A 42 3.81 -6.61 9.70
CA LEU A 42 2.92 -6.28 10.80
C LEU A 42 2.69 -4.77 10.94
N ILE A 43 3.76 -3.99 10.77
CA ILE A 43 3.69 -2.53 10.83
C ILE A 43 2.81 -2.00 9.71
N ILE A 44 3.01 -2.48 8.50
CA ILE A 44 2.26 -2.04 7.33
C ILE A 44 0.78 -2.40 7.44
N GLU A 45 0.47 -3.62 7.86
CA GLU A 45 -0.91 -4.04 8.08
C GLU A 45 -1.60 -3.12 9.09
N LYS A 46 -0.93 -2.82 10.18
CA LYS A 46 -1.47 -1.96 11.22
C LYS A 46 -1.73 -0.55 10.71
N LEU A 47 -0.77 0.02 9.96
CA LEU A 47 -0.91 1.34 9.38
C LEU A 47 -2.09 1.41 8.41
N LEU A 48 -2.23 0.42 7.54
CA LEU A 48 -3.32 0.37 6.57
C LEU A 48 -4.69 0.26 7.25
N LYS A 49 -4.78 -0.59 8.27
CA LYS A 49 -6.02 -0.76 9.03
C LYS A 49 -6.40 0.49 9.82
N CYS A 50 -5.41 1.21 10.34
CA CYS A 50 -5.64 2.45 11.07
C CYS A 50 -6.08 3.58 10.15
N GLU A 51 -5.45 3.71 8.99
CA GLU A 51 -5.78 4.78 8.04
C GLU A 51 -7.06 4.50 7.24
N PHE A 52 -7.30 3.23 6.92
CA PHE A 52 -8.43 2.85 6.07
C PHE A 52 -9.30 1.79 6.73
N PRO A 53 -9.88 2.07 7.92
CA PRO A 53 -10.65 1.07 8.66
C PRO A 53 -11.89 0.57 7.90
N LYS A 54 -12.47 1.41 7.04
CA LYS A 54 -13.63 1.01 6.24
C LYS A 54 -13.28 0.11 5.07
N PHE A 55 -12.00 0.00 4.74
CA PHE A 55 -11.53 -0.66 3.51
C PHE A 55 -10.67 -1.89 3.79
N VAL A 56 -10.72 -2.42 5.02
CA VAL A 56 -9.85 -3.55 5.40
C VAL A 56 -10.06 -4.77 4.50
N GLN A 57 -11.28 -4.97 4.01
CA GLN A 57 -11.56 -6.10 3.11
C GLN A 57 -10.99 -5.90 1.71
N ASN A 58 -10.65 -4.68 1.36
CA ASN A 58 -10.04 -4.34 0.07
C ASN A 58 -8.51 -4.44 0.10
N LEU A 59 -7.94 -4.66 1.28
CA LEU A 59 -6.49 -4.60 1.49
C LEU A 59 -6.00 -5.96 1.97
N LYS A 60 -5.06 -6.55 1.24
CA LYS A 60 -4.42 -7.81 1.62
C LYS A 60 -2.92 -7.60 1.65
N CYS A 61 -2.30 -7.92 2.78
CA CYS A 61 -0.85 -7.81 2.96
C CYS A 61 -0.29 -9.18 3.29
N PHE A 62 0.76 -9.57 2.59
CA PHE A 62 1.42 -10.85 2.85
C PHE A 62 2.84 -10.82 2.34
N VAL A 63 3.63 -11.80 2.80
CA VAL A 63 4.98 -12.02 2.29
C VAL A 63 4.88 -12.99 1.12
N GLU A 64 5.52 -12.66 0.02
CA GLU A 64 5.61 -13.51 -1.15
C GLU A 64 7.06 -13.85 -1.43
N TYR A 65 7.26 -15.01 -2.02
CA TYR A 65 8.58 -15.53 -2.35
C TYR A 65 8.65 -15.76 -3.85
N LEU A 66 9.63 -15.16 -4.48
CA LEU A 66 9.84 -15.31 -5.93
C LEU A 66 11.33 -15.36 -6.23
N GLN A 67 11.76 -16.46 -6.85
CA GLN A 67 13.15 -16.64 -7.29
C GLN A 67 14.18 -16.39 -6.18
N GLY A 68 13.89 -16.91 -4.99
CA GLY A 68 14.80 -16.75 -3.85
C GLY A 68 14.69 -15.41 -3.11
N ILE A 69 13.81 -14.54 -3.55
CA ILE A 69 13.61 -13.22 -2.94
C ILE A 69 12.26 -13.18 -2.25
N ARG A 70 12.27 -12.73 -1.00
CA ARG A 70 11.04 -12.49 -0.24
C ARG A 70 10.73 -11.00 -0.23
N PHE A 71 9.45 -10.68 -0.32
CA PHE A 71 9.01 -9.30 -0.29
C PHE A 71 7.60 -9.21 0.28
N VAL A 72 7.26 -8.03 0.79
CA VAL A 72 5.89 -7.74 1.23
C VAL A 72 5.08 -7.29 0.02
N LYS A 73 3.92 -7.90 -0.15
CA LYS A 73 3.01 -7.56 -1.22
C LYS A 73 1.70 -7.06 -0.62
N ILE A 74 1.24 -5.94 -1.13
CA ILE A 74 -0.05 -5.37 -0.74
C ILE A 74 -0.94 -5.39 -1.97
N GLU A 75 -2.02 -6.16 -1.90
CA GLU A 75 -3.01 -6.18 -2.96
C GLU A 75 -4.18 -5.29 -2.56
N VAL A 76 -4.49 -4.32 -3.40
CA VAL A 76 -5.56 -3.37 -3.16
C VAL A 76 -6.66 -3.59 -4.20
N ALA A 77 -7.86 -3.92 -3.74
CA ALA A 77 -9.03 -4.01 -4.61
C ALA A 77 -9.73 -2.66 -4.65
N LYS A 78 -10.20 -2.28 -5.84
CA LYS A 78 -10.97 -1.04 -6.00
C LYS A 78 -12.15 -1.02 -5.03
N SER A 79 -12.35 0.12 -4.38
CA SER A 79 -13.48 0.33 -3.49
C SER A 79 -14.67 0.93 -4.25
N SER A 80 -15.88 0.66 -3.75
CA SER A 80 -17.09 1.31 -4.23
C SER A 80 -17.33 2.66 -3.55
N GLU A 81 -16.58 2.95 -2.48
CA GLU A 81 -16.67 4.20 -1.73
C GLU A 81 -15.40 5.02 -1.90
N ASP A 82 -15.53 6.33 -1.76
CA ASP A 82 -14.40 7.25 -1.84
C ASP A 82 -13.49 7.07 -0.62
N ALA A 83 -12.20 6.96 -0.86
CA ALA A 83 -11.18 6.88 0.18
C ALA A 83 -10.34 8.16 0.18
N PHE A 84 -10.01 8.64 1.37
CA PHE A 84 -9.20 9.85 1.54
C PHE A 84 -7.99 9.53 2.42
N TYR A 85 -6.88 10.17 2.11
CA TYR A 85 -5.68 10.13 2.95
C TYR A 85 -5.23 11.56 3.20
N ASN A 86 -5.06 11.94 4.46
CA ASN A 86 -4.77 13.33 4.86
C ASN A 86 -5.75 14.32 4.22
N ASP A 87 -7.04 13.96 4.22
CA ASP A 87 -8.13 14.77 3.67
C ASP A 87 -8.02 15.03 2.17
N GLU A 88 -7.17 14.28 1.46
CA GLU A 88 -6.99 14.41 0.03
C GLU A 88 -7.46 13.15 -0.69
N PHE A 89 -8.11 13.36 -1.83
CA PHE A 89 -8.59 12.27 -2.67
C PHE A 89 -7.53 11.93 -3.71
N TYR A 90 -6.82 10.83 -3.51
CA TYR A 90 -5.76 10.39 -4.43
C TYR A 90 -6.32 9.47 -5.49
N ILE A 91 -5.81 9.63 -6.71
CA ILE A 91 -6.11 8.74 -7.83
C ILE A 91 -4.80 8.21 -8.40
N ARG A 92 -4.87 7.04 -9.03
CA ARG A 92 -3.70 6.46 -9.70
C ARG A 92 -3.79 6.71 -11.19
N THR A 93 -2.77 7.37 -11.72
CA THR A 93 -2.63 7.65 -13.15
C THR A 93 -1.47 6.86 -13.71
N LYS A 94 -1.29 6.88 -15.02
CA LYS A 94 -0.14 6.26 -15.66
C LYS A 94 1.19 6.87 -15.24
N TYR A 95 1.14 8.07 -14.67
CA TYR A 95 2.33 8.77 -14.17
C TYR A 95 2.53 8.65 -12.66
N GLY A 96 1.67 7.90 -11.97
CA GLY A 96 1.75 7.72 -10.53
C GLY A 96 0.52 8.26 -9.81
N ASN A 97 0.69 8.59 -8.53
CA ASN A 97 -0.38 9.13 -7.71
C ASN A 97 -0.59 10.62 -8.01
N ALA A 98 -1.84 11.03 -8.01
CA ALA A 98 -2.21 12.43 -8.17
C ALA A 98 -3.38 12.75 -7.24
N VAL A 99 -3.50 14.00 -6.83
CA VAL A 99 -4.64 14.47 -6.03
C VAL A 99 -5.72 14.98 -6.98
N ASP A 100 -6.93 14.48 -6.79
CA ASP A 100 -8.10 15.04 -7.48
C ASP A 100 -8.62 16.19 -6.62
N TRP A 101 -8.27 17.41 -7.00
CA TRP A 101 -8.59 18.61 -6.21
C TRP A 101 -10.09 18.90 -6.17
N ALA A 102 -10.80 18.59 -7.24
CA ALA A 102 -12.25 18.77 -7.27
C ALA A 102 -12.92 17.85 -6.24
N LYS A 103 -12.53 16.59 -6.18
CA LYS A 103 -13.03 15.64 -5.19
C LYS A 103 -12.58 16.02 -3.78
N THR A 104 -11.36 16.52 -3.63
CA THR A 104 -10.80 16.88 -2.33
C THR A 104 -11.59 18.03 -1.70
N PHE A 105 -11.93 19.04 -2.49
CA PHE A 105 -12.65 20.22 -2.00
C PHE A 105 -14.15 20.20 -2.28
N GLY A 106 -14.58 19.28 -3.08
CA GLY A 106 -15.97 19.12 -3.44
C GLY A 106 -16.71 18.27 -2.44
#